data_9b03092166af384f78a48e08d9ca3beb
#
_entry.id   9b03092166af384f78a48e08d9ca3beb
#
_cell.length_a   1.000
_cell.length_b   1.000
_cell.length_c   1.000
_cell.angle_alpha   90.00
_cell.angle_beta   90.00
_cell.angle_gamma   90.00
#
_symmetry.space_group_name_H-M   'P 1'
#
loop_
_entity.id
_entity.type
_entity.pdbx_description
1 polymer ?
#
loop_
_entity_poly.entity_id
_entity_poly.type
_entity_poly.pdbx_seq_one_letter_code
_entity_poly.pdbx_strand_id
1 'polypeptide(L)'
;ILLAVLLALTVVAMTHLKPVLTPLATARVSNTVNGIVTAAVNETIYSGGVDYDQLISFEKDNEGRITAVKSNMAECNRLQSAIIDEVLEKLSEVTTKELSVPVGTLLGSPFLSGRGPLIRVRMQSVGSSSAHFENTFTSAGINQTKHQIYLVVDVYVSILLPGFSTTTKLSNTYSVAETVIVGSVPDNYTYFSNGADMEQNAEDYIMNNG
;
A
#
# COMPACT_ATOMS: atom_id res chain seq x y z
N ILE A 1 -5.26 14.16 51.43
CA ILE A 1 -6.33 13.27 51.01
C ILE A 1 -6.87 13.69 49.64
N LEU A 2 -7.26 14.94 49.43
CA LEU A 2 -7.82 15.46 48.16
C LEU A 2 -6.84 15.28 46.98
N LEU A 3 -5.56 15.58 47.17
CA LEU A 3 -4.50 15.41 46.17
C LEU A 3 -4.29 13.92 45.79
N ALA A 4 -4.32 13.04 46.78
CA ALA A 4 -4.21 11.59 46.56
C ALA A 4 -5.41 11.03 45.78
N VAL A 5 -6.62 11.51 46.07
CA VAL A 5 -7.84 11.13 45.34
C VAL A 5 -7.78 11.64 43.90
N LEU A 6 -7.34 12.87 43.67
CA LEU A 6 -7.18 13.44 42.32
C LEU A 6 -6.13 12.65 41.53
N LEU A 7 -5.01 12.30 42.14
CA LEU A 7 -3.96 11.49 41.52
C LEU A 7 -4.46 10.10 41.17
N ALA A 8 -5.19 9.44 42.08
CA ALA A 8 -5.79 8.13 41.84
C ALA A 8 -6.79 8.18 40.68
N LEU A 9 -7.61 9.24 40.63
CA LEU A 9 -8.62 9.44 39.57
C LEU A 9 -7.98 9.68 38.20
N THR A 10 -6.85 10.41 38.15
CA THR A 10 -6.09 10.62 36.92
C THR A 10 -5.42 9.32 36.43
N VAL A 11 -4.86 8.51 37.35
CA VAL A 11 -4.25 7.21 37.00
C VAL A 11 -5.31 6.24 36.49
N VAL A 12 -6.48 6.16 37.16
CA VAL A 12 -7.60 5.30 36.74
C VAL A 12 -8.12 5.78 35.37
N ALA A 13 -8.31 7.07 35.17
CA ALA A 13 -8.73 7.63 33.89
C ALA A 13 -7.72 7.29 32.76
N MET A 14 -6.43 7.43 33.00
CA MET A 14 -5.41 7.09 32.01
C MET A 14 -5.38 5.58 31.69
N THR A 15 -5.49 4.72 32.70
CA THR A 15 -5.46 3.26 32.47
C THR A 15 -6.70 2.74 31.72
N HIS A 16 -7.86 3.34 31.94
CA HIS A 16 -9.08 2.96 31.23
C HIS A 16 -9.28 3.65 29.88
N LEU A 17 -8.86 4.91 29.73
CA LEU A 17 -9.03 5.64 28.45
C LEU A 17 -7.99 5.25 27.41
N LYS A 18 -6.76 4.97 27.81
CA LYS A 18 -5.67 4.61 26.87
C LYS A 18 -6.02 3.45 25.94
N PRO A 19 -6.52 2.29 26.40
CA PRO A 19 -6.80 1.15 25.53
C PRO A 19 -7.93 1.40 24.54
N VAL A 20 -8.84 2.33 24.83
CA VAL A 20 -9.96 2.68 23.93
C VAL A 20 -9.59 3.83 23.01
N LEU A 21 -8.86 4.82 23.52
CA LEU A 21 -8.49 6.02 22.77
C LEU A 21 -7.44 5.71 21.70
N THR A 22 -6.46 4.83 22.01
CA THR A 22 -5.38 4.49 21.10
C THR A 22 -5.89 3.92 19.76
N PRO A 23 -6.70 2.84 19.72
CA PRO A 23 -7.17 2.28 18.46
C PRO A 23 -8.07 3.26 17.68
N LEU A 24 -8.89 4.05 18.37
CA LEU A 24 -9.75 5.03 17.73
C LEU A 24 -8.95 6.18 17.10
N ALA A 25 -7.97 6.71 17.83
CA ALA A 25 -7.08 7.75 17.32
C ALA A 25 -6.23 7.22 16.16
N THR A 26 -5.69 6.00 16.29
CA THR A 26 -4.93 5.32 15.22
C THR A 26 -5.79 5.16 13.97
N ALA A 27 -7.02 4.65 14.09
CA ALA A 27 -7.91 4.49 12.93
C ALA A 27 -8.21 5.82 12.23
N ARG A 28 -8.48 6.90 12.98
CA ARG A 28 -8.71 8.24 12.40
C ARG A 28 -7.48 8.77 11.69
N VAL A 29 -6.32 8.70 12.33
CA VAL A 29 -5.06 9.15 11.75
C VAL A 29 -4.73 8.32 10.50
N SER A 30 -4.87 7.00 10.57
CA SER A 30 -4.63 6.11 9.43
C SER A 30 -5.51 6.46 8.23
N ASN A 31 -6.80 6.69 8.44
CA ASN A 31 -7.71 7.09 7.36
C ASN A 31 -7.32 8.43 6.74
N THR A 32 -6.92 9.40 7.57
CA THR A 32 -6.48 10.72 7.08
C THR A 32 -5.18 10.59 6.29
N VAL A 33 -4.18 9.87 6.81
CA VAL A 33 -2.90 9.66 6.15
C VAL A 33 -3.05 8.87 4.84
N ASN A 34 -3.87 7.80 4.84
CA ASN A 34 -4.15 7.04 3.62
C ASN A 34 -4.78 7.92 2.53
N GLY A 35 -5.70 8.81 2.90
CA GLY A 35 -6.28 9.78 1.96
C GLY A 35 -5.23 10.73 1.38
N ILE A 36 -4.32 11.22 2.22
CA ILE A 36 -3.23 12.12 1.82
C ILE A 36 -2.24 11.40 0.89
N VAL A 37 -1.79 10.20 1.29
CA VAL A 37 -0.85 9.40 0.48
C VAL A 37 -1.47 9.08 -0.88
N THR A 38 -2.74 8.67 -0.90
CA THR A 38 -3.45 8.39 -2.15
C THR A 38 -3.56 9.64 -3.04
N ALA A 39 -3.87 10.80 -2.46
CA ALA A 39 -3.94 12.05 -3.20
C ALA A 39 -2.56 12.45 -3.77
N ALA A 40 -1.49 12.36 -2.96
CA ALA A 40 -0.14 12.66 -3.39
C ALA A 40 0.33 11.74 -4.53
N VAL A 41 0.13 10.43 -4.37
CA VAL A 41 0.50 9.44 -5.39
C VAL A 41 -0.25 9.71 -6.70
N ASN A 42 -1.56 9.91 -6.62
CA ASN A 42 -2.37 10.20 -7.81
C ASN A 42 -1.93 11.49 -8.49
N GLU A 43 -1.71 12.56 -7.73
CA GLU A 43 -1.28 13.85 -8.27
C GLU A 43 0.08 13.74 -8.97
N THR A 44 1.05 13.08 -8.35
CA THR A 44 2.38 12.90 -8.92
C THR A 44 2.35 12.04 -10.19
N ILE A 45 1.57 10.94 -10.19
CA ILE A 45 1.47 10.06 -11.36
C ILE A 45 0.73 10.76 -12.51
N TYR A 46 -0.43 11.40 -12.26
CA TYR A 46 -1.23 12.03 -13.29
C TYR A 46 -0.63 13.34 -13.80
N SER A 47 -0.10 14.20 -12.91
CA SER A 47 0.52 15.45 -13.30
C SER A 47 1.91 15.26 -13.90
N GLY A 48 2.63 14.21 -13.47
CA GLY A 48 3.94 13.85 -14.00
C GLY A 48 3.91 13.22 -15.39
N GLY A 49 2.71 12.86 -15.91
CA GLY A 49 2.58 12.21 -17.22
C GLY A 49 3.37 10.90 -17.30
N VAL A 50 3.42 10.17 -16.18
CA VAL A 50 4.20 8.92 -16.11
C VAL A 50 3.56 7.88 -17.00
N ASP A 51 4.27 7.50 -18.05
CA ASP A 51 3.87 6.45 -18.96
C ASP A 51 4.66 5.17 -18.66
N TYR A 52 4.02 4.03 -18.87
CA TYR A 52 4.64 2.72 -18.72
C TYR A 52 5.94 2.61 -19.51
N ASP A 53 5.96 3.13 -20.73
CA ASP A 53 7.11 3.08 -21.63
C ASP A 53 8.32 3.90 -21.13
N GLN A 54 8.13 4.81 -20.18
CA GLN A 54 9.22 5.53 -19.51
C GLN A 54 9.86 4.71 -18.40
N LEU A 55 9.08 3.85 -17.75
CA LEU A 55 9.53 3.01 -16.64
C LEU A 55 10.14 1.69 -17.12
N ILE A 56 9.65 1.17 -18.26
CA ILE A 56 9.99 -0.14 -18.79
C ILE A 56 10.30 -0.05 -20.28
N SER A 57 11.32 -0.75 -20.72
CA SER A 57 11.62 -0.97 -22.12
C SER A 57 11.72 -2.47 -22.44
N PHE A 58 11.31 -2.84 -23.65
CA PHE A 58 11.38 -4.20 -24.13
C PHE A 58 12.54 -4.39 -25.09
N GLU A 59 13.39 -5.37 -24.83
CA GLU A 59 14.36 -5.81 -25.82
C GLU A 59 13.70 -6.86 -26.72
N LYS A 60 13.87 -6.73 -28.03
CA LYS A 60 13.30 -7.62 -29.02
C LYS A 60 14.41 -8.28 -29.82
N ASP A 61 14.17 -9.52 -30.23
CA ASP A 61 15.05 -10.20 -31.19
C ASP A 61 14.81 -9.70 -32.64
N ASN A 62 15.57 -10.29 -33.57
CA ASN A 62 15.46 -9.95 -35.00
C ASN A 62 14.10 -10.30 -35.62
N GLU A 63 13.29 -11.10 -34.92
CA GLU A 63 11.95 -11.54 -35.32
C GLU A 63 10.85 -10.74 -34.63
N GLY A 64 11.24 -9.74 -33.80
CA GLY A 64 10.32 -8.86 -33.09
C GLY A 64 9.75 -9.44 -31.78
N ARG A 65 10.24 -10.62 -31.33
CA ARG A 65 9.83 -11.25 -30.08
C ARG A 65 10.51 -10.59 -28.89
N ILE A 66 9.77 -10.38 -27.81
CA ILE A 66 10.32 -9.82 -26.57
C ILE A 66 11.23 -10.87 -25.92
N THR A 67 12.49 -10.51 -25.76
CA THR A 67 13.53 -11.36 -25.15
C THR A 67 13.91 -10.91 -23.75
N ALA A 68 13.73 -9.64 -23.44
CA ALA A 68 13.99 -9.13 -22.10
C ALA A 68 13.07 -7.92 -21.76
N VAL A 69 12.83 -7.76 -20.47
CA VAL A 69 12.15 -6.59 -19.89
C VAL A 69 13.19 -5.84 -19.07
N LYS A 70 13.38 -4.56 -19.39
CA LYS A 70 14.40 -3.72 -18.78
C LYS A 70 13.75 -2.54 -18.06
N SER A 71 13.99 -2.44 -16.76
CA SER A 71 13.49 -1.33 -15.97
C SER A 71 14.42 -0.12 -16.05
N ASN A 72 13.85 1.05 -16.27
CA ASN A 72 14.56 2.32 -16.21
C ASN A 72 14.66 2.79 -14.75
N MET A 73 15.71 2.32 -14.06
CA MET A 73 15.88 2.60 -12.63
C MET A 73 16.07 4.11 -12.34
N ALA A 74 16.59 4.87 -13.27
CA ALA A 74 16.75 6.32 -13.10
C ALA A 74 15.39 7.01 -13.02
N GLU A 75 14.48 6.65 -13.92
CA GLU A 75 13.12 7.19 -13.92
C GLU A 75 12.28 6.68 -12.72
N CYS A 76 12.42 5.41 -12.39
CA CYS A 76 11.80 4.86 -11.17
C CYS A 76 12.25 5.63 -9.91
N ASN A 77 13.55 5.88 -9.76
CA ASN A 77 14.08 6.62 -8.61
C ASN A 77 13.62 8.09 -8.61
N ARG A 78 13.55 8.74 -9.79
CA ARG A 78 13.04 10.11 -9.91
C ARG A 78 11.57 10.20 -9.46
N LEU A 79 10.75 9.30 -9.95
CA LEU A 79 9.33 9.23 -9.59
C LEU A 79 9.13 8.91 -8.11
N GLN A 80 9.90 7.96 -7.57
CA GLN A 80 9.90 7.62 -6.15
C GLN A 80 10.20 8.84 -5.27
N SER A 81 11.24 9.61 -5.61
CA SER A 81 11.61 10.81 -4.87
C SER A 81 10.51 11.86 -4.94
N ALA A 82 9.95 12.12 -6.12
CA ALA A 82 8.87 13.08 -6.30
C ALA A 82 7.61 12.71 -5.48
N ILE A 83 7.26 11.43 -5.44
CA ILE A 83 6.12 10.95 -4.63
C ILE A 83 6.39 11.13 -3.14
N ILE A 84 7.61 10.81 -2.66
CA ILE A 84 7.95 10.98 -1.25
C ILE A 84 7.88 12.46 -0.86
N ASP A 85 8.44 13.34 -1.67
CA ASP A 85 8.45 14.78 -1.42
C ASP A 85 7.01 15.32 -1.34
N GLU A 86 6.14 14.95 -2.28
CA GLU A 86 4.73 15.34 -2.29
C GLU A 86 3.97 14.80 -1.07
N VAL A 87 4.22 13.53 -0.69
CA VAL A 87 3.63 12.93 0.51
C VAL A 87 4.06 13.69 1.77
N LEU A 88 5.35 14.02 1.89
CA LEU A 88 5.87 14.74 3.06
C LEU A 88 5.33 16.17 3.12
N GLU A 89 5.23 16.86 1.99
CA GLU A 89 4.64 18.20 1.90
C GLU A 89 3.20 18.18 2.39
N LYS A 90 2.34 17.32 1.82
CA LYS A 90 0.93 17.21 2.22
C LYS A 90 0.76 16.75 3.68
N LEU A 91 1.62 15.85 4.16
CA LEU A 91 1.60 15.44 5.57
C LEU A 91 1.99 16.60 6.49
N SER A 92 2.94 17.45 6.11
CA SER A 92 3.36 18.60 6.91
C SER A 92 2.24 19.61 7.09
N GLU A 93 1.42 19.81 6.08
CA GLU A 93 0.25 20.69 6.15
C GLU A 93 -0.82 20.19 7.14
N VAL A 94 -0.94 18.85 7.26
CA VAL A 94 -1.96 18.23 8.13
C VAL A 94 -1.50 18.09 9.57
N THR A 95 -0.18 18.05 9.84
CA THR A 95 0.34 17.97 11.22
C THR A 95 -0.13 19.09 12.13
N THR A 96 -0.60 20.21 11.55
CA THR A 96 -1.20 21.32 12.29
C THR A 96 -2.67 21.12 12.63
N LYS A 97 -3.35 20.15 12.00
CA LYS A 97 -4.77 19.86 12.25
C LYS A 97 -4.93 18.96 13.46
N GLU A 98 -5.70 19.43 14.41
CA GLU A 98 -6.09 18.64 15.58
C GLU A 98 -7.23 17.69 15.21
N LEU A 99 -6.99 16.39 15.40
CA LEU A 99 -8.01 15.36 15.27
C LEU A 99 -8.68 15.18 16.62
N SER A 100 -9.87 15.75 16.80
CA SER A 100 -10.60 15.66 18.07
C SER A 100 -11.49 14.44 18.14
N VAL A 101 -11.54 13.81 19.31
CA VAL A 101 -12.42 12.69 19.62
C VAL A 101 -13.32 13.06 20.80
N PRO A 102 -14.65 13.02 20.65
CA PRO A 102 -15.56 13.27 21.77
C PRO A 102 -15.44 12.20 22.85
N VAL A 103 -15.37 12.61 24.11
CA VAL A 103 -15.26 11.66 25.26
C VAL A 103 -16.40 10.66 25.29
N GLY A 104 -17.61 11.07 24.89
CA GLY A 104 -18.75 10.16 24.85
C GLY A 104 -18.60 8.97 23.92
N THR A 105 -17.79 9.11 22.87
CA THR A 105 -17.44 7.99 21.98
C THR A 105 -16.55 6.96 22.67
N LEU A 106 -15.73 7.39 23.65
CA LEU A 106 -14.83 6.52 24.41
C LEU A 106 -15.54 5.70 25.48
N LEU A 107 -16.74 6.15 25.90
CA LEU A 107 -17.52 5.43 26.90
C LEU A 107 -18.27 4.22 26.36
N GLY A 108 -18.16 3.98 25.04
CA GLY A 108 -18.76 2.80 24.39
C GLY A 108 -20.30 2.79 24.37
N SER A 109 -20.94 3.87 24.83
CA SER A 109 -22.40 4.00 24.86
C SER A 109 -22.91 4.62 23.55
N PRO A 110 -23.84 3.96 22.82
CA PRO A 110 -24.43 4.55 21.61
C PRO A 110 -25.09 5.90 21.85
N PHE A 111 -25.67 6.12 23.04
CA PHE A 111 -26.37 7.35 23.41
C PHE A 111 -25.43 8.53 23.64
N LEU A 112 -24.18 8.28 24.03
CA LEU A 112 -23.18 9.28 24.33
C LEU A 112 -22.19 9.48 23.16
N SER A 113 -22.24 8.63 22.15
CA SER A 113 -21.37 8.70 20.98
C SER A 113 -21.49 10.07 20.29
N GLY A 114 -20.36 10.70 19.99
CA GLY A 114 -20.31 12.01 19.39
C GLY A 114 -20.56 13.19 20.35
N ARG A 115 -20.82 12.93 21.64
CA ARG A 115 -21.12 13.97 22.65
C ARG A 115 -20.00 14.10 23.67
N GLY A 116 -19.97 15.26 24.36
CA GLY A 116 -19.02 15.57 25.43
C GLY A 116 -17.81 16.37 24.96
N PRO A 117 -16.88 16.68 25.88
CA PRO A 117 -15.68 17.42 25.58
C PRO A 117 -14.81 16.68 24.57
N LEU A 118 -14.09 17.46 23.77
CA LEU A 118 -13.22 16.93 22.72
C LEU A 118 -11.83 16.65 23.28
N ILE A 119 -11.35 15.41 23.13
CA ILE A 119 -9.95 15.08 23.33
C ILE A 119 -9.21 15.40 22.04
N ARG A 120 -8.23 16.28 22.14
CA ARG A 120 -7.39 16.69 21.01
C ARG A 120 -6.36 15.62 20.70
N VAL A 121 -6.37 15.14 19.46
CA VAL A 121 -5.39 14.23 18.91
C VAL A 121 -4.55 15.00 17.91
N ARG A 122 -3.23 14.97 18.06
CA ARG A 122 -2.30 15.58 17.11
C ARG A 122 -1.57 14.47 16.37
N MET A 123 -1.31 14.73 15.11
CA MET A 123 -0.50 13.84 14.26
C MET A 123 0.80 14.58 13.93
N GLN A 124 1.90 13.84 13.97
CA GLN A 124 3.20 14.32 13.54
C GLN A 124 3.86 13.24 12.67
N SER A 125 4.37 13.64 11.53
CA SER A 125 5.23 12.74 10.74
C SER A 125 6.50 12.45 11.54
N VAL A 126 6.85 11.17 11.68
CA VAL A 126 8.03 10.73 12.43
C VAL A 126 8.83 9.78 11.57
N GLY A 127 10.09 10.12 11.36
CA GLY A 127 11.00 9.27 10.62
C GLY A 127 10.95 9.46 9.11
N SER A 128 11.59 8.55 8.42
CA SER A 128 11.69 8.54 6.97
C SER A 128 10.51 7.79 6.36
N SER A 129 9.65 8.50 5.64
CA SER A 129 8.77 7.84 4.67
C SER A 129 9.62 7.21 3.58
N SER A 130 9.22 6.08 3.07
CA SER A 130 9.91 5.39 1.98
C SER A 130 8.92 4.95 0.92
N ALA A 131 9.37 4.98 -0.33
CA ALA A 131 8.66 4.38 -1.44
C ALA A 131 9.59 3.45 -2.19
N HIS A 132 9.06 2.39 -2.79
CA HIS A 132 9.81 1.51 -3.66
C HIS A 132 8.90 0.86 -4.68
N PHE A 133 9.47 0.47 -5.81
CA PHE A 133 8.75 -0.25 -6.85
C PHE A 133 8.95 -1.74 -6.70
N GLU A 134 7.87 -2.49 -6.88
CA GLU A 134 7.87 -3.95 -6.96
C GLU A 134 7.40 -4.38 -8.33
N ASN A 135 8.14 -5.29 -8.96
CA ASN A 135 7.79 -5.89 -10.24
C ASN A 135 7.28 -7.30 -10.00
N THR A 136 6.09 -7.60 -10.52
CA THR A 136 5.47 -8.92 -10.41
C THR A 136 5.17 -9.47 -11.79
N PHE A 137 5.57 -10.73 -12.03
CA PHE A 137 5.30 -11.47 -13.24
C PHE A 137 4.38 -12.64 -12.91
N THR A 138 3.24 -12.73 -13.58
CA THR A 138 2.28 -13.81 -13.40
C THR A 138 1.90 -14.39 -14.74
N SER A 139 1.70 -15.72 -14.81
CA SER A 139 1.19 -16.35 -16.01
C SER A 139 -0.24 -15.88 -16.30
N ALA A 140 -0.51 -15.43 -17.52
CA ALA A 140 -1.81 -14.95 -17.96
C ALA A 140 -2.49 -15.86 -18.99
N GLY A 141 -1.92 -17.04 -19.24
CA GLY A 141 -2.40 -18.02 -20.22
C GLY A 141 -1.25 -18.76 -20.89
N ILE A 142 -1.54 -19.42 -22.03
CA ILE A 142 -0.53 -20.13 -22.81
C ILE A 142 0.39 -19.07 -23.45
N ASN A 143 1.67 -19.12 -23.08
CA ASN A 143 2.71 -18.19 -23.55
C ASN A 143 2.39 -16.70 -23.35
N GLN A 144 1.62 -16.38 -22.30
CA GLN A 144 1.34 -15.00 -21.91
C GLN A 144 1.83 -14.76 -20.48
N THR A 145 2.53 -13.67 -20.31
CA THR A 145 3.02 -13.22 -18.98
C THR A 145 2.48 -11.82 -18.72
N LYS A 146 1.74 -11.67 -17.63
CA LYS A 146 1.33 -10.38 -17.14
C LYS A 146 2.43 -9.80 -16.29
N HIS A 147 2.91 -8.62 -16.65
CA HIS A 147 3.84 -7.83 -15.87
C HIS A 147 3.11 -6.67 -15.21
N GLN A 148 3.25 -6.56 -13.90
CA GLN A 148 2.65 -5.51 -13.09
C GLN A 148 3.72 -4.78 -12.29
N ILE A 149 3.62 -3.46 -12.26
CA ILE A 149 4.48 -2.60 -11.46
C ILE A 149 3.64 -2.02 -10.33
N TYR A 150 4.05 -2.31 -9.12
CA TYR A 150 3.45 -1.76 -7.91
C TYR A 150 4.39 -0.74 -7.29
N LEU A 151 3.81 0.32 -6.78
CA LEU A 151 4.47 1.28 -5.90
C LEU A 151 4.02 1.01 -4.46
N VAL A 152 4.95 0.70 -3.60
CA VAL A 152 4.71 0.56 -2.15
C VAL A 152 5.20 1.82 -1.46
N VAL A 153 4.31 2.47 -0.72
CA VAL A 153 4.61 3.69 0.05
C VAL A 153 4.41 3.40 1.53
N ASP A 154 5.48 3.53 2.29
CA ASP A 154 5.50 3.36 3.73
C ASP A 154 5.62 4.72 4.42
N VAL A 155 4.69 4.99 5.33
CA VAL A 155 4.66 6.25 6.09
C VAL A 155 4.60 5.95 7.58
N TYR A 156 5.47 6.60 8.36
CA TYR A 156 5.48 6.52 9.81
C TYR A 156 4.91 7.79 10.42
N VAL A 157 3.89 7.65 11.26
CA VAL A 157 3.27 8.77 11.94
C VAL A 157 3.21 8.53 13.45
N SER A 158 3.55 9.57 14.21
CA SER A 158 3.34 9.60 15.65
C SER A 158 2.02 10.29 15.95
N ILE A 159 1.24 9.65 16.79
CA ILE A 159 -0.05 10.11 17.27
C ILE A 159 0.15 10.60 18.70
N LEU A 160 0.00 11.90 18.89
CA LEU A 160 0.16 12.55 20.18
C LEU A 160 -1.21 12.68 20.85
N LEU A 161 -1.32 12.05 22.00
CA LEU A 161 -2.51 12.04 22.84
C LEU A 161 -2.18 12.69 24.18
N PRO A 162 -3.15 13.22 24.91
CA PRO A 162 -2.90 13.77 26.25
C PRO A 162 -2.28 12.71 27.17
N GLY A 163 -1.02 12.92 27.55
CA GLY A 163 -0.28 12.07 28.49
C GLY A 163 0.48 10.88 27.86
N PHE A 164 0.32 10.60 26.56
CA PHE A 164 1.10 9.55 25.89
C PHE A 164 1.16 9.76 24.38
N SER A 165 2.06 9.05 23.73
CA SER A 165 2.15 8.99 22.28
C SER A 165 2.21 7.53 21.80
N THR A 166 1.79 7.32 20.56
CA THR A 166 1.94 6.03 19.87
C THR A 166 2.38 6.27 18.43
N THR A 167 3.16 5.36 17.88
CA THR A 167 3.60 5.43 16.49
C THR A 167 2.97 4.31 15.70
N THR A 168 2.52 4.60 14.49
CA THR A 168 1.99 3.60 13.56
C THR A 168 2.71 3.68 12.22
N LYS A 169 2.90 2.53 11.59
CA LYS A 169 3.36 2.39 10.22
C LYS A 169 2.14 2.16 9.35
N LEU A 170 2.05 2.91 8.26
CA LEU A 170 1.04 2.76 7.22
C LEU A 170 1.75 2.36 5.94
N SER A 171 1.30 1.27 5.34
CA SER A 171 1.85 0.75 4.09
C SER A 171 0.73 0.67 3.07
N ASN A 172 0.90 1.34 1.95
CA ASN A 172 -0.07 1.39 0.86
C ASN A 172 0.60 0.90 -0.42
N THR A 173 -0.10 0.05 -1.17
CA THR A 173 0.37 -0.47 -2.45
C THR A 173 -0.55 0.05 -3.56
N TYR A 174 0.06 0.64 -4.58
CA TYR A 174 -0.63 1.20 -5.74
C TYR A 174 -0.17 0.47 -7.00
N SER A 175 -1.10 0.06 -7.86
CA SER A 175 -0.77 -0.43 -9.19
C SER A 175 -0.47 0.77 -10.09
N VAL A 176 0.77 0.88 -10.53
CA VAL A 176 1.24 2.00 -11.36
C VAL A 176 1.08 1.68 -12.83
N ALA A 177 1.42 0.44 -13.20
CA ALA A 177 1.38 0.01 -14.58
C ALA A 177 1.16 -1.50 -14.70
N GLU A 178 0.51 -1.92 -15.78
CA GLU A 178 0.28 -3.31 -16.12
C GLU A 178 0.41 -3.51 -17.62
N THR A 179 1.05 -4.61 -18.03
CA THR A 179 1.09 -5.03 -19.43
C THR A 179 1.04 -6.54 -19.54
N VAL A 180 0.57 -7.04 -20.67
CA VAL A 180 0.61 -8.46 -20.99
C VAL A 180 1.61 -8.68 -22.11
N ILE A 181 2.64 -9.44 -21.82
CA ILE A 181 3.66 -9.87 -22.77
C ILE A 181 3.16 -11.15 -23.41
N VAL A 182 2.93 -11.11 -24.72
CA VAL A 182 2.47 -12.26 -25.49
C VAL A 182 3.67 -12.87 -26.19
N GLY A 183 3.99 -14.12 -25.83
CA GLY A 183 4.99 -14.93 -26.50
C GLY A 183 4.43 -15.62 -27.76
N SER A 184 5.30 -16.22 -28.56
CA SER A 184 4.89 -17.06 -29.70
C SER A 184 4.18 -18.31 -29.20
N VAL A 185 3.03 -18.63 -29.79
CA VAL A 185 2.37 -19.92 -29.53
C VAL A 185 3.17 -21.00 -30.26
N PRO A 186 3.56 -22.12 -29.61
CA PRO A 186 4.16 -23.24 -30.29
C PRO A 186 3.21 -23.80 -31.35
N ASP A 187 3.73 -24.21 -32.50
CA ASP A 187 2.94 -24.82 -33.58
C ASP A 187 2.24 -26.11 -33.13
N ASN A 188 2.78 -26.77 -32.12
CA ASN A 188 2.21 -27.95 -31.49
C ASN A 188 2.16 -27.77 -29.95
N TYR A 189 0.96 -27.84 -29.39
CA TYR A 189 0.74 -27.84 -27.94
C TYR A 189 -0.09 -29.06 -27.54
N THR A 190 0.50 -29.92 -26.71
CA THR A 190 -0.19 -31.11 -26.18
C THR A 190 -0.40 -30.91 -24.68
N TYR A 191 -1.65 -30.86 -24.24
CA TYR A 191 -2.02 -30.77 -22.85
C TYR A 191 -2.60 -32.07 -22.33
N PHE A 192 -1.95 -32.69 -21.37
CA PHE A 192 -2.45 -33.89 -20.68
C PHE A 192 -3.13 -33.45 -19.37
N SER A 193 -4.45 -33.69 -19.29
CA SER A 193 -5.25 -33.18 -18.14
C SER A 193 -5.28 -34.13 -16.93
N ASN A 194 -4.82 -35.37 -17.06
CA ASN A 194 -4.84 -36.35 -15.96
C ASN A 194 -3.57 -37.17 -15.88
N GLY A 195 -2.98 -37.26 -14.67
CA GLY A 195 -1.75 -38.01 -14.46
C GLY A 195 -1.88 -39.55 -14.64
N ALA A 196 -3.11 -40.08 -14.63
CA ALA A 196 -3.34 -41.52 -14.84
C ALA A 196 -3.31 -41.95 -16.32
N ASP A 197 -3.60 -41.01 -17.23
CA ASP A 197 -3.69 -41.30 -18.68
C ASP A 197 -2.45 -40.74 -19.44
N MET A 198 -1.43 -40.26 -18.74
CA MET A 198 -0.30 -39.56 -19.35
C MET A 198 0.55 -40.48 -20.22
N GLU A 199 0.79 -41.75 -19.80
CA GLU A 199 1.57 -42.71 -20.55
C GLU A 199 0.81 -43.13 -21.84
N GLN A 200 -0.49 -43.39 -21.72
CA GLN A 200 -1.31 -43.83 -22.84
C GLN A 200 -1.52 -42.74 -23.88
N ASN A 201 -1.74 -41.51 -23.44
CA ASN A 201 -1.87 -40.34 -24.32
C ASN A 201 -0.54 -39.94 -24.98
N ALA A 202 0.60 -40.16 -24.32
CA ALA A 202 1.92 -39.95 -24.90
C ALA A 202 2.25 -41.01 -25.97
N GLU A 203 1.88 -42.30 -25.75
CA GLU A 203 2.05 -43.36 -26.72
C GLU A 203 1.18 -43.13 -27.97
N ASP A 204 -0.09 -42.76 -27.81
CA ASP A 204 -1.01 -42.44 -28.91
C ASP A 204 -0.52 -41.24 -29.74
N TYR A 205 0.07 -40.22 -29.11
CA TYR A 205 0.64 -39.07 -29.80
C TYR A 205 1.87 -39.45 -30.64
N ILE A 206 2.75 -40.28 -30.07
CA ILE A 206 3.97 -40.77 -30.77
C ILE A 206 3.59 -41.67 -31.96
N MET A 207 2.57 -42.54 -31.80
CA MET A 207 2.13 -43.45 -32.86
C MET A 207 1.42 -42.74 -34.03
N ASN A 208 0.74 -41.60 -33.76
CA ASN A 208 -0.01 -40.86 -34.79
C ASN A 208 0.80 -39.82 -35.55
N ASN A 209 1.96 -39.39 -35.04
CA ASN A 209 2.80 -38.33 -35.61
C ASN A 209 4.24 -38.75 -35.90
N GLY A 210 4.53 -40.06 -35.88
CA GLY A 210 5.84 -40.65 -36.20
C GLY A 210 5.98 -41.09 -37.66
#